data_0dc314f4ae23ec836c15632836ca4154
#
_entry.id   0dc314f4ae23ec836c15632836ca4154
#
_cell.length_a   1.000
_cell.length_b   1.000
_cell.length_c   1.000
_cell.angle_alpha   90.00
_cell.angle_beta   90.00
_cell.angle_gamma   90.00
#
_symmetry.space_group_name_H-M   'P 1'
#
loop_
_entity.id
_entity.type
_entity.pdbx_description
1 polymer ?
#
loop_
_entity_poly.entity_id
_entity_poly.type
_entity_poly.pdbx_seq_one_letter_code
_entity_poly.pdbx_strand_id
1 'polypeptide(L)'
;MQAIANQALLWSKLFGVGVADIIQFAAVHAVVTCPLGPRTRVFVGRKDSKKAAPENLMPSVSMSANDIISLFEDKTIQPHDLAALLGAHSTSQQFVTDRTKAGFGQDSTPGVRCIRGTINRDHANRNSL
;
A
#
# COMPACT_ATOMS: atom_id res chain seq x y z
N MET A 1 10.77 -11.97 7.13
CA MET A 1 11.19 -10.92 6.15
C MET A 1 12.51 -11.27 5.45
N GLN A 2 13.57 -11.69 6.15
CA GLN A 2 14.88 -11.99 5.54
C GLN A 2 14.82 -13.06 4.43
N ALA A 3 14.05 -14.12 4.64
CA ALA A 3 13.91 -15.19 3.62
C ALA A 3 13.30 -14.66 2.31
N ILE A 4 12.30 -13.77 2.40
CA ILE A 4 11.66 -13.14 1.23
C ILE A 4 12.65 -12.23 0.51
N ALA A 5 13.43 -11.44 1.25
CA ALA A 5 14.45 -10.56 0.68
C ALA A 5 15.54 -11.37 -0.06
N ASN A 6 16.02 -12.46 0.53
CA ASN A 6 16.99 -13.35 -0.10
C ASN A 6 16.44 -13.98 -1.38
N GLN A 7 15.17 -14.37 -1.38
CA GLN A 7 14.51 -14.93 -2.57
C GLN A 7 14.36 -13.89 -3.70
N ALA A 8 13.99 -12.65 -3.34
CA ALA A 8 13.91 -11.55 -4.30
C ALA A 8 15.28 -11.25 -4.95
N LEU A 9 16.36 -11.27 -4.17
CA LEU A 9 17.72 -11.12 -4.67
C LEU A 9 18.13 -12.26 -5.61
N LEU A 10 17.76 -13.49 -5.28
CA LEU A 10 18.04 -14.65 -6.13
C LEU A 10 17.33 -14.52 -7.48
N TRP A 11 16.05 -14.18 -7.48
CA TRP A 11 15.26 -14.00 -8.71
C TRP A 11 15.73 -12.81 -9.52
N SER A 12 16.12 -11.71 -8.88
CA SER A 12 16.70 -10.55 -9.56
C SER A 12 17.93 -10.95 -10.38
N LYS A 13 18.83 -11.73 -9.79
CA LYS A 13 20.02 -12.25 -10.51
C LYS A 13 19.67 -13.23 -11.61
N LEU A 14 18.70 -14.13 -11.36
CA LEU A 14 18.32 -15.17 -12.33
C LEU A 14 17.66 -14.60 -13.57
N PHE A 15 16.79 -13.60 -13.40
CA PHE A 15 15.99 -13.03 -14.48
C PHE A 15 16.55 -11.71 -15.03
N GLY A 16 17.62 -11.17 -14.45
CA GLY A 16 18.22 -9.90 -14.87
C GLY A 16 17.31 -8.69 -14.66
N VAL A 17 16.42 -8.74 -13.69
CA VAL A 17 15.43 -7.70 -13.36
C VAL A 17 15.76 -7.09 -12.01
N GLY A 18 15.52 -5.78 -11.83
CA GLY A 18 15.77 -5.11 -10.56
C GLY A 18 14.98 -5.71 -9.39
N VAL A 19 15.54 -5.67 -8.19
CA VAL A 19 14.87 -6.17 -6.97
C VAL A 19 13.57 -5.42 -6.72
N ALA A 20 13.55 -4.10 -7.00
CA ALA A 20 12.35 -3.28 -6.91
C ALA A 20 11.20 -3.82 -7.79
N ASP A 21 11.52 -4.23 -9.01
CA ASP A 21 10.55 -4.82 -9.94
C ASP A 21 10.10 -6.22 -9.49
N ILE A 22 11.00 -7.04 -8.96
CA ILE A 22 10.66 -8.35 -8.38
C ILE A 22 9.68 -8.19 -7.22
N ILE A 23 9.87 -7.22 -6.34
CA ILE A 23 8.96 -6.96 -5.22
C ILE A 23 7.56 -6.58 -5.73
N GLN A 24 7.49 -5.68 -6.70
CA GLN A 24 6.20 -5.26 -7.29
C GLN A 24 5.50 -6.42 -8.01
N PHE A 25 6.25 -7.18 -8.79
CA PHE A 25 5.71 -8.36 -9.47
C PHE A 25 5.18 -9.41 -8.48
N ALA A 26 5.95 -9.69 -7.43
CA ALA A 26 5.55 -10.65 -6.41
C ALA A 26 4.25 -10.22 -5.68
N ALA A 27 4.09 -8.92 -5.39
CA ALA A 27 2.89 -8.38 -4.79
C ALA A 27 1.66 -8.56 -5.69
N VAL A 28 1.78 -8.21 -6.97
CA VAL A 28 0.69 -8.39 -7.95
C VAL A 28 0.38 -9.87 -8.18
N HIS A 29 1.42 -10.71 -8.24
CA HIS A 29 1.23 -12.16 -8.37
C HIS A 29 0.52 -12.76 -7.16
N ALA A 30 0.84 -12.31 -5.94
CA ALA A 30 0.15 -12.73 -4.73
C ALA A 30 -1.34 -12.37 -4.76
N VAL A 31 -1.69 -11.17 -5.25
CA VAL A 31 -3.09 -10.75 -5.41
C VAL A 31 -3.86 -11.67 -6.35
N VAL A 32 -3.25 -12.09 -7.47
CA VAL A 32 -3.89 -13.01 -8.44
C VAL A 32 -3.98 -14.43 -7.90
N THR A 33 -2.97 -14.88 -7.15
CA THR A 33 -2.91 -16.24 -6.57
C THR A 33 -3.86 -16.39 -5.39
N CYS A 34 -4.06 -15.34 -4.60
CA CYS A 34 -5.15 -15.28 -3.64
C CYS A 34 -6.47 -15.31 -4.40
N PRO A 35 -7.43 -16.18 -4.01
CA PRO A 35 -8.60 -16.45 -4.85
C PRO A 35 -9.35 -15.18 -5.24
N LEU A 36 -9.58 -15.02 -6.54
CA LEU A 36 -10.38 -13.96 -7.15
C LEU A 36 -9.73 -12.56 -7.17
N GLY A 37 -8.44 -12.41 -6.90
CA GLY A 37 -7.77 -11.13 -7.06
C GLY A 37 -7.67 -10.69 -8.53
N PRO A 38 -7.79 -9.39 -8.82
CA PRO A 38 -7.71 -8.88 -10.18
C PRO A 38 -6.29 -9.00 -10.76
N ARG A 39 -6.20 -9.18 -12.07
CA ARG A 39 -4.91 -9.08 -12.78
C ARG A 39 -4.56 -7.61 -12.97
N THR A 40 -3.45 -7.19 -12.39
CA THR A 40 -2.92 -5.83 -12.53
C THR A 40 -1.70 -5.83 -13.43
N ARG A 41 -1.52 -4.77 -14.21
CA ARG A 41 -0.32 -4.62 -15.04
C ARG A 41 0.90 -4.33 -14.16
N VAL A 42 2.03 -4.92 -14.50
CA VAL A 42 3.32 -4.65 -13.87
C VAL A 42 4.25 -4.09 -14.93
N PHE A 43 4.92 -2.99 -14.59
CA PHE A 43 5.94 -2.39 -15.43
C PHE A 43 7.31 -2.69 -14.82
N VAL A 44 8.24 -3.17 -15.64
CA VAL A 44 9.61 -3.47 -15.25
C VAL A 44 10.56 -2.46 -15.90
N GLY A 45 11.75 -2.30 -15.34
CA GLY A 45 12.78 -1.39 -15.84
C GLY A 45 13.29 -0.40 -14.80
N ARG A 46 12.85 -0.50 -13.53
CA ARG A 46 13.42 0.28 -12.44
C ARG A 46 14.87 -0.13 -12.20
N LYS A 47 15.71 0.88 -11.96
CA LYS A 47 17.08 0.65 -11.51
C LYS A 47 17.09 0.64 -9.98
N ASP A 48 17.63 -0.41 -9.40
CA ASP A 48 17.83 -0.48 -7.95
C ASP A 48 18.81 0.60 -7.50
N SER A 49 18.51 1.27 -6.41
CA SER A 49 19.38 2.25 -5.78
C SER A 49 20.04 1.68 -4.54
N LYS A 50 21.32 2.01 -4.35
CA LYS A 50 22.03 1.75 -3.10
C LYS A 50 21.82 2.85 -2.07
N LYS A 51 21.22 3.97 -2.48
CA LYS A 51 20.89 5.08 -1.59
C LYS A 51 19.49 4.89 -1.04
N ALA A 52 19.33 5.03 0.26
CA ALA A 52 18.01 5.00 0.89
C ALA A 52 17.12 6.13 0.34
N ALA A 53 15.81 5.87 0.33
CA ALA A 53 14.84 6.91 0.00
C ALA A 53 14.94 8.07 1.02
N PRO A 54 14.66 9.31 0.61
CA PRO A 54 14.56 10.43 1.54
C PRO A 54 13.55 10.14 2.65
N GLU A 55 13.78 10.73 3.82
CA GLU A 55 12.84 10.67 4.93
C GLU A 55 11.54 11.42 4.60
N ASN A 56 10.49 11.17 5.35
CA ASN A 56 9.18 11.82 5.25
C ASN A 56 8.42 11.63 3.93
N LEU A 57 8.77 10.61 3.14
CA LEU A 57 8.00 10.24 1.95
C LEU A 57 6.78 9.37 2.26
N MET A 58 6.71 8.80 3.45
CA MET A 58 5.59 7.99 3.92
C MET A 58 4.78 8.76 4.96
N PRO A 59 3.45 8.59 4.99
CA PRO A 59 2.63 9.24 6.00
C PRO A 59 2.95 8.71 7.40
N SER A 60 2.89 9.61 8.39
CA SER A 60 2.94 9.23 9.79
C SER A 60 1.61 8.64 10.23
N VAL A 61 1.63 7.74 11.21
CA VAL A 61 0.42 7.13 11.80
C VAL A 61 -0.52 8.13 12.48
N SER A 62 -0.01 9.29 12.87
CA SER A 62 -0.77 10.37 13.51
C SER A 62 -1.17 11.50 12.54
N MET A 63 -0.83 11.38 11.26
CA MET A 63 -1.09 12.39 10.25
C MET A 63 -2.61 12.55 10.01
N SER A 64 -3.05 13.79 9.77
CA SER A 64 -4.45 14.05 9.44
C SER A 64 -4.81 13.51 8.04
N ALA A 65 -6.10 13.28 7.79
CA ALA A 65 -6.56 12.80 6.48
C ALA A 65 -6.22 13.78 5.35
N ASN A 66 -6.35 15.09 5.60
CA ASN A 66 -6.04 16.11 4.60
C ASN A 66 -4.55 16.13 4.25
N ASP A 67 -3.69 16.01 5.26
CA ASP A 67 -2.24 15.98 5.04
C ASP A 67 -1.82 14.71 4.27
N ILE A 68 -2.47 13.56 4.55
CA ILE A 68 -2.23 12.32 3.81
C ILE A 68 -2.66 12.49 2.35
N ILE A 69 -3.84 13.06 2.10
CA ILE A 69 -4.32 13.32 0.74
C ILE A 69 -3.33 14.21 0.00
N SER A 70 -2.92 15.34 0.57
CA SER A 70 -1.96 16.26 -0.04
C SER A 70 -0.62 15.57 -0.31
N LEU A 71 -0.11 14.78 0.64
CA LEU A 71 1.14 14.03 0.48
C LEU A 71 1.09 13.05 -0.70
N PHE A 72 -0.06 12.44 -0.96
CA PHE A 72 -0.22 11.51 -2.07
C PHE A 72 -0.53 12.21 -3.40
N GLU A 73 -1.25 13.34 -3.38
CA GLU A 73 -1.46 14.18 -4.57
C GLU A 73 -0.14 14.75 -5.09
N ASP A 74 0.80 15.13 -4.23
CA ASP A 74 2.17 15.51 -4.61
C ASP A 74 2.93 14.37 -5.33
N LYS A 75 2.50 13.13 -5.16
CA LYS A 75 3.01 11.94 -5.85
C LYS A 75 2.12 11.52 -7.03
N THR A 76 1.23 12.38 -7.49
CA THR A 76 0.28 12.11 -8.59
C THR A 76 -0.76 11.02 -8.30
N ILE A 77 -0.96 10.66 -7.03
CA ILE A 77 -1.96 9.69 -6.60
C ILE A 77 -3.22 10.46 -6.17
N GLN A 78 -4.29 10.30 -6.91
CA GLN A 78 -5.55 10.97 -6.62
C GLN A 78 -6.24 10.39 -5.38
N PRO A 79 -7.15 11.12 -4.71
CA PRO A 79 -7.81 10.65 -3.49
C PRO A 79 -8.54 9.32 -3.66
N HIS A 80 -9.14 9.04 -4.81
CA HIS A 80 -9.79 7.76 -5.08
C HIS A 80 -8.80 6.59 -5.23
N ASP A 81 -7.62 6.84 -5.79
CA ASP A 81 -6.54 5.84 -5.88
C ASP A 81 -5.95 5.57 -4.50
N LEU A 82 -5.73 6.64 -3.71
CA LEU A 82 -5.30 6.53 -2.33
C LEU A 82 -6.25 5.67 -1.50
N ALA A 83 -7.54 5.82 -1.74
CA ALA A 83 -8.55 5.00 -1.07
C ALA A 83 -8.44 3.52 -1.42
N ALA A 84 -8.20 3.21 -2.68
CA ALA A 84 -7.97 1.83 -3.11
C ALA A 84 -6.70 1.25 -2.46
N LEU A 85 -5.63 2.03 -2.37
CA LEU A 85 -4.38 1.64 -1.68
C LEU A 85 -4.62 1.36 -0.19
N LEU A 86 -5.41 2.19 0.48
CA LEU A 86 -5.78 2.01 1.89
C LEU A 86 -6.65 0.77 2.13
N GLY A 87 -7.21 0.19 1.09
CA GLY A 87 -7.91 -1.10 1.16
C GLY A 87 -7.06 -2.22 1.76
N ALA A 88 -5.74 -2.19 1.57
CA ALA A 88 -4.81 -3.14 2.17
C ALA A 88 -4.87 -3.17 3.71
N HIS A 89 -5.20 -2.04 4.35
CA HIS A 89 -5.35 -1.94 5.80
C HIS A 89 -6.62 -2.62 6.34
N SER A 90 -7.48 -3.15 5.47
CA SER A 90 -8.66 -3.94 5.89
C SER A 90 -8.28 -5.31 6.43
N THR A 91 -7.11 -5.82 6.07
CA THR A 91 -6.59 -7.14 6.47
C THR A 91 -5.26 -7.02 7.25
N SER A 92 -5.00 -5.85 7.81
CA SER A 92 -3.79 -5.58 8.60
C SER A 92 -4.04 -5.76 10.10
N GLN A 93 -2.96 -5.94 10.84
CA GLN A 93 -2.95 -6.03 12.29
C GLN A 93 -2.14 -4.88 12.90
N GLN A 94 -2.57 -4.40 14.06
CA GLN A 94 -1.90 -3.33 14.78
C GLN A 94 -0.96 -3.90 15.85
N PHE A 95 0.31 -3.55 15.78
CA PHE A 95 1.31 -3.95 16.77
C PHE A 95 1.99 -2.77 17.48
N VAL A 96 1.98 -1.61 16.87
CA VAL A 96 2.75 -0.44 17.32
C VAL A 96 1.85 0.73 17.67
N THR A 97 0.86 1.04 16.83
CA THR A 97 0.02 2.24 16.95
C THR A 97 -0.91 2.18 18.16
N ASP A 98 -1.57 1.05 18.37
CA ASP A 98 -2.43 0.83 19.54
C ASP A 98 -2.12 -0.56 20.11
N ARG A 99 -1.28 -0.59 21.13
CA ARG A 99 -0.83 -1.84 21.79
C ARG A 99 -1.96 -2.58 22.50
N THR A 100 -3.05 -1.92 22.83
CA THR A 100 -4.21 -2.56 23.45
C THR A 100 -4.97 -3.43 22.46
N LYS A 101 -4.76 -3.19 21.16
CA LYS A 101 -5.36 -3.93 20.05
C LYS A 101 -4.34 -4.66 19.20
N ALA A 102 -3.11 -4.78 19.68
CA ALA A 102 -2.03 -5.44 18.96
C ALA A 102 -2.42 -6.86 18.54
N GLY A 103 -2.22 -7.16 17.26
CA GLY A 103 -2.58 -8.45 16.67
C GLY A 103 -4.06 -8.66 16.38
N PHE A 104 -4.92 -7.72 16.71
CA PHE A 104 -6.37 -7.79 16.51
C PHE A 104 -6.92 -6.59 15.73
N GLY A 105 -7.92 -6.86 14.91
CA GLY A 105 -8.71 -5.84 14.23
C GLY A 105 -8.01 -5.13 13.08
N GLN A 106 -8.78 -4.24 12.47
CA GLN A 106 -8.34 -3.41 11.37
C GLN A 106 -7.53 -2.22 11.87
N ASP A 107 -6.68 -1.69 10.99
CA ASP A 107 -6.02 -0.42 11.23
C ASP A 107 -7.06 0.70 11.44
N SER A 108 -7.04 1.27 12.63
CA SER A 108 -7.98 2.30 13.07
C SER A 108 -7.33 3.67 13.22
N THR A 109 -6.18 3.90 12.60
CA THR A 109 -5.53 5.22 12.64
C THR A 109 -6.47 6.32 12.12
N PRO A 110 -6.46 7.52 12.74
CA PRO A 110 -7.45 8.56 12.44
C PRO A 110 -7.55 8.94 10.96
N GLY A 111 -6.42 9.10 10.27
CA GLY A 111 -6.38 9.47 8.85
C GLY A 111 -7.02 8.39 7.95
N VAL A 112 -6.68 7.14 8.17
CA VAL A 112 -7.20 6.00 7.39
C VAL A 112 -8.72 5.85 7.58
N ARG A 113 -9.21 5.98 8.80
CA ARG A 113 -10.67 5.94 9.10
C ARG A 113 -11.43 7.07 8.40
N CYS A 114 -10.88 8.27 8.40
CA CYS A 114 -11.53 9.43 7.80
C CYS A 114 -11.66 9.26 6.28
N ILE A 115 -10.60 8.87 5.59
CA ILE A 115 -10.59 8.65 4.14
C ILE A 115 -11.58 7.55 3.76
N ARG A 116 -11.60 6.41 4.47
CA ARG A 116 -12.59 5.34 4.25
C ARG A 116 -14.02 5.81 4.41
N GLY A 117 -14.30 6.62 5.45
CA GLY A 117 -15.64 7.15 5.71
C GLY A 117 -16.13 8.11 4.64
N THR A 118 -15.25 8.89 4.04
CA THR A 118 -15.57 9.83 2.96
C THR A 118 -16.00 9.08 1.70
N ILE A 119 -15.26 8.04 1.30
CA ILE A 119 -15.51 7.27 0.08
C ILE A 119 -16.80 6.48 0.13
N ASN A 120 -17.10 5.86 1.27
CA ASN A 120 -18.37 5.15 1.43
C ASN A 120 -19.58 6.09 1.29
N ARG A 121 -19.44 7.35 1.69
CA ARG A 121 -20.50 8.37 1.51
C ARG A 121 -20.66 8.78 0.05
N ASP A 122 -19.59 8.94 -0.69
CA ASP A 122 -19.61 9.31 -2.10
C ASP A 122 -20.14 8.19 -2.99
N HIS A 123 -19.91 6.92 -2.63
CA HIS A 123 -20.50 5.76 -3.30
C HIS A 123 -22.00 5.62 -3.01
N ALA A 124 -22.43 5.84 -1.77
CA ALA A 124 -23.83 5.79 -1.42
C ALA A 124 -24.64 6.88 -2.14
N ASN A 125 -24.05 8.07 -2.29
CA ASN A 125 -24.71 9.21 -2.95
C ASN A 125 -24.79 9.06 -4.49
N ARG A 126 -23.90 8.27 -5.12
CA ARG A 126 -23.95 7.99 -6.57
C ARG A 126 -24.94 6.89 -6.95
N ASN A 127 -25.33 6.04 -6.01
CA ASN A 127 -26.31 4.97 -6.23
C ASN A 127 -27.74 5.41 -5.90
N SER A 128 -27.97 6.66 -5.52
CA SER A 128 -29.27 7.24 -5.17
C SER A 128 -29.77 8.26 -6.22
N LEU A 129 -29.16 8.31 -7.39
CA LEU A 129 -29.63 9.04 -8.58
C LEU A 129 -29.88 8.05 -9.73
#